data_8ebb8e0d258624b63eddb35f51c2f45a
#
_entry.id   8ebb8e0d258624b63eddb35f51c2f45a
#
_cell.length_a   1.000
_cell.length_b   1.000
_cell.length_c   1.000
_cell.angle_alpha   90.00
_cell.angle_beta   90.00
_cell.angle_gamma   90.00
#
_symmetry.space_group_name_H-M   'P 1'
#
loop_
_entity.id
_entity.type
_entity.pdbx_description
1 polymer ?
#
loop_
_entity_poly.entity_id
_entity_poly.type
_entity_poly.pdbx_seq_one_letter_code
_entity_poly.pdbx_strand_id
1 'polypeptide(L)'
;GNRAAECITALYELRQNRRMDATRMRKSEYVQAVDSLINIYGDLREAGELAIERYNCMSYYIDVSAEDRINYINYALSRWGAWPQMNILRNAQRDLQQPSFNINIGDYMLLPNSKRQIRINSIRNINELYVNIYRLNVNGDTELNPSRKEDYAKLQKLILPGTVQSVTRR
;
A
#
# COMPACT_ATOMS: atom_id res chain seq x y z
N GLY A 1 17.42 20.19 -30.37
CA GLY A 1 17.67 19.16 -29.39
C GLY A 1 16.50 18.23 -29.24
N ASN A 2 16.75 17.00 -28.79
CA ASN A 2 15.66 16.04 -28.53
C ASN A 2 15.17 16.23 -27.09
N ARG A 3 14.17 17.09 -26.89
CA ARG A 3 13.58 17.40 -25.57
C ARG A 3 13.10 16.16 -24.81
N ALA A 4 12.63 15.12 -25.50
CA ALA A 4 12.21 13.87 -24.88
C ALA A 4 13.42 13.14 -24.25
N ALA A 5 14.55 13.06 -24.95
CA ALA A 5 15.77 12.48 -24.43
C ALA A 5 16.32 13.32 -23.26
N GLU A 6 16.30 14.64 -23.38
CA GLU A 6 16.70 15.58 -22.32
C GLU A 6 15.88 15.35 -21.03
N CYS A 7 14.57 15.21 -21.15
CA CYS A 7 13.68 14.91 -20.01
C CYS A 7 14.10 13.64 -19.25
N ILE A 8 14.29 12.54 -19.96
CA ILE A 8 14.68 11.25 -19.35
C ILE A 8 16.09 11.32 -18.76
N THR A 9 17.03 11.96 -19.47
CA THR A 9 18.41 12.13 -19.00
C THR A 9 18.47 12.96 -17.71
N ALA A 10 17.74 14.09 -17.68
CA ALA A 10 17.71 14.96 -16.50
C ALA A 10 17.16 14.22 -15.25
N LEU A 11 16.13 13.39 -15.40
CA LEU A 11 15.64 12.57 -14.30
C LEU A 11 16.67 11.53 -13.87
N TYR A 12 17.34 10.90 -14.83
CA TYR A 12 18.36 9.91 -14.54
C TYR A 12 19.55 10.53 -13.77
N GLU A 13 20.03 11.68 -14.21
CA GLU A 13 21.08 12.45 -13.51
C GLU A 13 20.63 12.84 -12.08
N LEU A 14 19.40 13.31 -11.92
CA LEU A 14 18.85 13.65 -10.61
C LEU A 14 18.81 12.44 -9.67
N ARG A 15 18.39 11.27 -10.16
CA ARG A 15 18.42 10.01 -9.42
C ARG A 15 19.82 9.59 -9.04
N GLN A 16 20.78 9.72 -9.94
CA GLN A 16 22.18 9.40 -9.68
C GLN A 16 22.79 10.33 -8.63
N ASN A 17 22.60 11.64 -8.76
CA ASN A 17 23.10 12.62 -7.79
C ASN A 17 22.59 12.33 -6.39
N ARG A 18 21.31 11.94 -6.25
CA ARG A 18 20.75 11.55 -4.97
C ARG A 18 21.37 10.26 -4.42
N ARG A 19 21.65 9.26 -5.28
CA ARG A 19 22.28 8.00 -4.87
C ARG A 19 23.71 8.18 -4.39
N MET A 20 24.46 9.06 -5.07
CA MET A 20 25.88 9.31 -4.77
C MET A 20 26.04 10.18 -3.52
N ASP A 21 25.08 11.03 -3.21
CA ASP A 21 25.21 11.98 -2.11
C ASP A 21 23.86 12.20 -1.38
N ALA A 22 23.36 11.10 -0.77
CA ALA A 22 22.11 11.14 0.01
C ALA A 22 22.19 12.08 1.24
N THR A 23 23.40 12.51 1.64
CA THR A 23 23.64 13.42 2.74
C THR A 23 23.55 14.89 2.33
N ARG A 24 23.82 15.22 1.08
CA ARG A 24 23.82 16.59 0.55
C ARG A 24 22.47 17.06 0.07
N MET A 25 21.67 16.15 -0.52
CA MET A 25 20.34 16.53 -1.04
C MET A 25 19.26 16.17 -0.04
N ARG A 26 18.62 17.17 0.57
CA ARG A 26 17.47 16.98 1.44
C ARG A 26 16.29 16.38 0.64
N LYS A 27 15.42 15.61 1.32
CA LYS A 27 14.24 15.03 0.68
C LYS A 27 13.35 16.10 0.00
N SER A 28 13.20 17.27 0.64
CA SER A 28 12.45 18.41 0.09
C SER A 28 13.08 18.98 -1.18
N GLU A 29 14.41 19.09 -1.22
CA GLU A 29 15.13 19.60 -2.39
C GLU A 29 14.99 18.66 -3.58
N TYR A 30 15.03 17.35 -3.34
CA TYR A 30 14.81 16.35 -4.38
C TYR A 30 13.40 16.46 -5.00
N VAL A 31 12.39 16.62 -4.16
CA VAL A 31 11.01 16.80 -4.62
C VAL A 31 10.86 18.08 -5.43
N GLN A 32 11.44 19.20 -4.96
CA GLN A 32 11.44 20.45 -5.69
C GLN A 32 12.14 20.33 -7.05
N ALA A 33 13.23 19.57 -7.13
CA ALA A 33 13.93 19.32 -8.38
C ALA A 33 13.06 18.50 -9.36
N VAL A 34 12.36 17.47 -8.87
CA VAL A 34 11.40 16.71 -9.67
C VAL A 34 10.26 17.61 -10.15
N ASP A 35 9.68 18.44 -9.28
CA ASP A 35 8.62 19.39 -9.65
C ASP A 35 9.10 20.41 -10.67
N SER A 36 10.36 20.87 -10.57
CA SER A 36 10.98 21.76 -11.57
C SER A 36 11.10 21.09 -12.94
N LEU A 37 11.53 19.82 -12.98
CA LEU A 37 11.58 19.07 -14.24
C LEU A 37 10.19 18.86 -14.83
N ILE A 38 9.17 18.60 -14.02
CA ILE A 38 7.77 18.51 -14.48
C ILE A 38 7.32 19.84 -15.10
N ASN A 39 7.70 20.98 -14.52
CA ASN A 39 7.37 22.30 -15.08
C ASN A 39 8.05 22.55 -16.43
N ILE A 40 9.28 22.04 -16.63
CA ILE A 40 10.03 22.22 -17.88
C ILE A 40 9.53 21.28 -18.98
N TYR A 41 9.23 20.04 -18.65
CA TYR A 41 8.96 18.96 -19.62
C TYR A 41 7.53 18.43 -19.59
N GLY A 42 6.64 19.02 -18.78
CA GLY A 42 5.30 18.51 -18.57
C GLY A 42 4.36 18.53 -19.78
N ASP A 43 4.75 19.20 -20.87
CA ASP A 43 4.10 19.16 -22.17
C ASP A 43 4.41 17.87 -22.97
N LEU A 44 5.44 17.13 -22.57
CA LEU A 44 5.86 15.90 -23.22
C LEU A 44 5.20 14.67 -22.57
N ARG A 45 4.95 13.64 -23.38
CA ARG A 45 4.44 12.35 -22.85
C ARG A 45 5.46 11.64 -21.95
N GLU A 46 6.75 11.85 -22.19
CA GLU A 46 7.88 11.32 -21.43
C GLU A 46 7.91 11.87 -19.99
N ALA A 47 7.27 13.00 -19.73
CA ALA A 47 7.08 13.52 -18.38
C ALA A 47 6.22 12.59 -17.48
N GLY A 48 5.58 11.58 -18.06
CA GLY A 48 5.00 10.46 -17.29
C GLY A 48 6.00 9.76 -16.38
N GLU A 49 7.27 9.67 -16.77
CA GLU A 49 8.34 9.12 -15.91
C GLU A 49 8.62 10.03 -14.71
N LEU A 50 8.61 11.35 -14.92
CA LEU A 50 8.73 12.34 -13.85
C LEU A 50 7.53 12.27 -12.90
N ALA A 51 6.34 12.07 -13.43
CA ALA A 51 5.13 11.94 -12.63
C ALA A 51 5.16 10.68 -11.74
N ILE A 52 5.67 9.56 -12.25
CA ILE A 52 5.90 8.35 -11.45
C ILE A 52 6.91 8.64 -10.33
N GLU A 53 8.02 9.30 -10.66
CA GLU A 53 9.03 9.67 -9.65
C GLU A 53 8.46 10.59 -8.58
N ARG A 54 7.65 11.57 -8.97
CA ARG A 54 6.98 12.47 -8.02
C ARG A 54 6.03 11.73 -7.09
N TYR A 55 5.29 10.75 -7.61
CA TYR A 55 4.46 9.88 -6.79
C TYR A 55 5.30 9.07 -5.79
N ASN A 56 6.42 8.51 -6.24
CA ASN A 56 7.35 7.80 -5.35
C ASN A 56 7.84 8.71 -4.22
N CYS A 57 8.08 9.99 -4.51
CA CYS A 57 8.46 10.97 -3.49
C CYS A 57 7.38 11.18 -2.42
N MET A 58 6.11 10.97 -2.72
CA MET A 58 5.02 11.10 -1.72
C MET A 58 5.15 10.06 -0.60
N SER A 59 5.82 8.92 -0.84
CA SER A 59 6.10 7.92 0.18
C SER A 59 7.11 8.39 1.24
N TYR A 60 7.86 9.45 0.97
CA TYR A 60 8.82 10.03 1.92
C TYR A 60 8.20 11.01 2.91
N TYR A 61 6.96 11.43 2.68
CA TYR A 61 6.21 12.30 3.59
C TYR A 61 5.23 11.45 4.38
N ILE A 62 5.36 11.46 5.70
CA ILE A 62 4.51 10.67 6.61
C ILE A 62 3.06 11.18 6.56
N ASP A 63 2.87 12.47 6.29
CA ASP A 63 1.58 13.15 6.37
C ASP A 63 0.78 13.19 5.05
N VAL A 64 1.25 12.52 4.00
CA VAL A 64 0.49 12.47 2.74
C VAL A 64 -0.64 11.47 2.86
N SER A 65 -1.86 11.96 2.80
CA SER A 65 -3.08 11.15 2.90
C SER A 65 -3.26 10.21 1.69
N ALA A 66 -4.07 9.16 1.85
CA ALA A 66 -4.46 8.31 0.73
C ALA A 66 -5.25 9.10 -0.32
N GLU A 67 -6.04 10.08 0.10
CA GLU A 67 -6.79 10.97 -0.79
C GLU A 67 -5.87 11.83 -1.64
N ASP A 68 -4.85 12.46 -1.04
CA ASP A 68 -3.86 13.25 -1.78
C ASP A 68 -3.12 12.41 -2.81
N ARG A 69 -2.78 11.15 -2.46
CA ARG A 69 -2.15 10.21 -3.40
C ARG A 69 -3.07 9.85 -4.55
N ILE A 70 -4.35 9.58 -4.29
CA ILE A 70 -5.35 9.30 -5.33
C ILE A 70 -5.53 10.53 -6.24
N ASN A 71 -5.65 11.71 -5.67
CA ASN A 71 -5.79 12.95 -6.41
C ASN A 71 -4.59 13.21 -7.33
N TYR A 72 -3.37 12.98 -6.81
CA TYR A 72 -2.18 13.09 -7.63
C TYR A 72 -2.14 12.05 -8.76
N ILE A 73 -2.48 10.79 -8.48
CA ILE A 73 -2.54 9.73 -9.49
C ILE A 73 -3.54 10.11 -10.60
N ASN A 74 -4.74 10.57 -10.22
CA ASN A 74 -5.76 10.98 -11.18
C ASN A 74 -5.25 12.11 -12.08
N TYR A 75 -4.60 13.12 -11.50
CA TYR A 75 -3.96 14.19 -12.24
C TYR A 75 -2.90 13.66 -13.21
N ALA A 76 -1.98 12.83 -12.73
CA ALA A 76 -0.89 12.28 -13.54
C ALA A 76 -1.41 11.40 -14.70
N LEU A 77 -2.41 10.56 -14.43
CA LEU A 77 -3.04 9.70 -15.45
C LEU A 77 -3.81 10.50 -16.49
N SER A 78 -4.49 11.59 -16.10
CA SER A 78 -5.19 12.45 -17.05
C SER A 78 -4.24 13.14 -18.02
N ARG A 79 -3.04 13.49 -17.56
CA ARG A 79 -2.08 14.28 -18.35
C ARG A 79 -1.09 13.41 -19.13
N TRP A 80 -0.59 12.33 -18.52
CA TRP A 80 0.45 11.48 -19.11
C TRP A 80 0.06 10.00 -19.19
N GLY A 81 -1.23 9.70 -19.14
CA GLY A 81 -1.74 8.33 -19.13
C GLY A 81 -1.33 7.46 -20.31
N ALA A 82 -0.93 8.07 -21.44
CA ALA A 82 -0.42 7.37 -22.62
C ALA A 82 1.03 6.89 -22.47
N TRP A 83 1.75 7.30 -21.42
CA TRP A 83 3.10 6.82 -21.16
C TRP A 83 3.07 5.34 -20.76
N PRO A 84 3.94 4.46 -21.33
CA PRO A 84 3.84 3.01 -21.12
C PRO A 84 3.92 2.57 -19.67
N GLN A 85 4.77 3.22 -18.85
CA GLN A 85 4.98 2.87 -17.45
C GLN A 85 3.88 3.37 -16.50
N MET A 86 2.89 4.11 -16.98
CA MET A 86 1.79 4.61 -16.13
C MET A 86 0.92 3.50 -15.50
N ASN A 87 1.11 2.25 -15.91
CA ASN A 87 0.53 1.11 -15.20
C ASN A 87 0.98 1.02 -13.73
N ILE A 88 2.15 1.55 -13.38
CA ILE A 88 2.62 1.69 -11.99
C ILE A 88 1.62 2.50 -11.18
N LEU A 89 1.18 3.65 -11.69
CA LEU A 89 0.21 4.51 -11.02
C LEU A 89 -1.20 3.90 -11.04
N ARG A 90 -1.61 3.21 -12.11
CA ARG A 90 -2.89 2.49 -12.13
C ARG A 90 -2.97 1.39 -11.09
N ASN A 91 -1.89 0.65 -10.90
CA ASN A 91 -1.80 -0.37 -9.85
C ASN A 91 -1.85 0.27 -8.46
N ALA A 92 -1.08 1.33 -8.23
CA ALA A 92 -1.11 2.07 -6.97
C ALA A 92 -2.51 2.65 -6.67
N GLN A 93 -3.23 3.15 -7.67
CA GLN A 93 -4.61 3.62 -7.53
C GLN A 93 -5.52 2.49 -7.07
N ARG A 94 -5.44 1.33 -7.73
CA ARG A 94 -6.23 0.14 -7.37
C ARG A 94 -5.96 -0.29 -5.94
N ASP A 95 -4.69 -0.35 -5.54
CA ASP A 95 -4.28 -0.75 -4.19
C ASP A 95 -4.80 0.24 -3.13
N LEU A 96 -4.80 1.55 -3.43
CA LEU A 96 -5.35 2.56 -2.53
C LEU A 96 -6.88 2.48 -2.41
N GLN A 97 -7.57 2.03 -3.45
CA GLN A 97 -9.04 1.89 -3.49
C GLN A 97 -9.52 0.57 -2.90
N GLN A 98 -8.67 -0.44 -2.80
CA GLN A 98 -9.06 -1.73 -2.24
C GLN A 98 -9.34 -1.65 -0.74
N PRO A 99 -10.35 -2.38 -0.24
CA PRO A 99 -10.56 -2.57 1.19
C PRO A 99 -9.33 -3.21 1.81
N SER A 100 -8.86 -2.66 2.93
CA SER A 100 -7.74 -3.23 3.65
C SER A 100 -7.82 -2.97 5.14
N PHE A 101 -7.29 -3.89 5.93
CA PHE A 101 -7.08 -3.73 7.36
C PHE A 101 -5.90 -4.61 7.81
N ASN A 102 -5.38 -4.32 8.99
CA ASN A 102 -4.34 -5.13 9.61
C ASN A 102 -4.84 -5.66 10.95
N ILE A 103 -4.60 -6.96 11.20
CA ILE A 103 -4.91 -7.62 12.46
C ILE A 103 -3.61 -7.89 13.20
N ASN A 104 -3.54 -7.41 14.44
CA ASN A 104 -2.47 -7.76 15.37
C ASN A 104 -3.07 -8.50 16.57
N ILE A 105 -2.69 -9.76 16.73
CA ILE A 105 -3.19 -10.66 17.79
C ILE A 105 -2.24 -10.66 19.00
N GLY A 106 -1.08 -10.00 18.91
CA GLY A 106 -0.06 -10.02 19.98
C GLY A 106 0.69 -11.35 20.05
N ASP A 107 0.99 -11.81 21.25
CA ASP A 107 1.81 -13.01 21.46
C ASP A 107 1.14 -14.29 20.95
N TYR A 108 1.94 -15.16 20.35
CA TYR A 108 1.48 -16.46 19.83
C TYR A 108 1.19 -17.49 20.92
N MET A 109 1.67 -17.28 22.14
CA MET A 109 1.40 -18.17 23.27
C MET A 109 0.13 -17.74 24.02
N LEU A 110 -0.86 -18.62 24.05
CA LEU A 110 -2.11 -18.42 24.76
C LEU A 110 -2.07 -19.17 26.07
N LEU A 111 -2.07 -18.44 27.19
CA LEU A 111 -2.32 -19.06 28.49
C LEU A 111 -3.82 -19.29 28.71
N PRO A 112 -4.25 -20.43 29.28
CA PRO A 112 -5.65 -20.67 29.60
C PRO A 112 -6.22 -19.53 30.47
N ASN A 113 -7.47 -19.13 30.20
CA ASN A 113 -8.18 -18.09 30.93
C ASN A 113 -7.55 -16.67 30.87
N SER A 114 -6.56 -16.43 30.04
CA SER A 114 -6.02 -15.09 29.84
C SER A 114 -6.91 -14.23 28.95
N LYS A 115 -7.09 -12.96 29.32
CA LYS A 115 -7.74 -11.98 28.44
C LYS A 115 -6.79 -11.63 27.29
N ARG A 116 -7.31 -11.63 26.08
CA ARG A 116 -6.56 -11.26 24.88
C ARG A 116 -7.15 -10.03 24.21
N GLN A 117 -6.27 -9.21 23.69
CA GLN A 117 -6.64 -8.05 22.95
C GLN A 117 -6.28 -8.26 21.47
N ILE A 118 -7.30 -8.27 20.60
CA ILE A 118 -7.12 -8.26 19.16
C ILE A 118 -7.18 -6.79 18.72
N ARG A 119 -6.11 -6.30 18.11
CA ARG A 119 -6.06 -4.95 17.56
C ARG A 119 -6.27 -5.02 16.05
N ILE A 120 -7.28 -4.31 15.58
CA ILE A 120 -7.52 -4.10 14.15
C ILE A 120 -7.21 -2.65 13.86
N ASN A 121 -6.24 -2.42 13.01
CA ASN A 121 -5.75 -1.09 12.66
C ASN A 121 -5.56 -0.95 11.15
N SER A 122 -5.18 0.24 10.71
CA SER A 122 -5.01 0.56 9.27
C SER A 122 -6.25 0.21 8.44
N ILE A 123 -7.45 0.40 9.01
CA ILE A 123 -8.71 0.15 8.31
C ILE A 123 -8.87 1.20 7.21
N ARG A 124 -9.07 0.73 5.97
CA ARG A 124 -9.23 1.60 4.80
C ARG A 124 -10.32 1.02 3.89
N ASN A 125 -11.20 1.89 3.41
CA ASN A 125 -12.28 1.56 2.47
C ASN A 125 -13.21 0.43 2.99
N ILE A 126 -13.43 0.36 4.30
CA ILE A 126 -14.30 -0.60 4.97
C ILE A 126 -15.28 0.18 5.84
N ASN A 127 -16.56 0.07 5.54
CA ASN A 127 -17.63 0.72 6.30
C ASN A 127 -18.05 -0.10 7.52
N GLU A 128 -18.05 -1.43 7.37
CA GLU A 128 -18.45 -2.36 8.43
C GLU A 128 -17.45 -3.51 8.51
N LEU A 129 -17.08 -3.89 9.73
CA LEU A 129 -16.21 -5.01 10.00
C LEU A 129 -16.94 -6.01 10.93
N TYR A 130 -17.04 -7.25 10.48
CA TYR A 130 -17.60 -8.35 11.25
C TYR A 130 -16.48 -9.23 11.78
N VAL A 131 -16.41 -9.36 13.10
CA VAL A 131 -15.45 -10.25 13.77
C VAL A 131 -16.20 -11.40 14.38
N ASN A 132 -15.99 -12.62 13.88
CA ASN A 132 -16.58 -13.82 14.37
C ASN A 132 -15.50 -14.67 15.07
N ILE A 133 -15.78 -15.07 16.31
CA ILE A 133 -14.88 -15.90 17.11
C ILE A 133 -15.54 -17.26 17.29
N TYR A 134 -14.83 -18.29 16.89
CA TYR A 134 -15.30 -19.68 16.95
C TYR A 134 -14.42 -20.49 17.89
N ARG A 135 -15.05 -21.44 18.61
CA ARG A 135 -14.34 -22.49 19.30
C ARG A 135 -14.16 -23.67 18.35
N LEU A 136 -12.95 -24.24 18.30
CA LEU A 136 -12.63 -25.36 17.43
C LEU A 136 -12.47 -26.65 18.24
N ASN A 137 -12.94 -27.75 17.67
CA ASN A 137 -12.67 -29.09 18.20
C ASN A 137 -11.32 -29.58 17.64
N VAL A 138 -10.25 -29.28 18.34
CA VAL A 138 -8.88 -29.64 17.97
C VAL A 138 -8.24 -30.52 19.05
N ASN A 139 -7.35 -31.40 18.62
CA ASN A 139 -6.53 -32.24 19.53
C ASN A 139 -5.03 -32.03 19.14
N GLY A 140 -4.13 -32.75 19.87
CA GLY A 140 -2.69 -32.62 19.66
C GLY A 140 -2.21 -33.06 18.25
N ASP A 141 -3.00 -33.85 17.55
CA ASP A 141 -2.66 -34.34 16.19
C ASP A 141 -3.27 -33.46 15.07
N THR A 142 -3.95 -32.37 15.44
CA THR A 142 -4.59 -31.49 14.47
C THR A 142 -3.56 -30.53 13.86
N GLU A 143 -3.13 -30.80 12.67
CA GLU A 143 -2.25 -29.92 11.89
C GLU A 143 -3.10 -29.04 10.98
N LEU A 144 -3.04 -27.72 11.18
CA LEU A 144 -3.73 -26.70 10.39
C LEU A 144 -2.79 -25.55 10.06
N ASN A 145 -2.71 -25.23 8.80
CA ASN A 145 -2.08 -23.99 8.35
C ASN A 145 -3.14 -23.05 7.74
N PRO A 146 -3.55 -21.99 8.47
CA PRO A 146 -4.61 -21.06 8.02
C PRO A 146 -4.30 -20.37 6.68
N SER A 147 -3.04 -20.35 6.27
CA SER A 147 -2.62 -19.76 4.99
C SER A 147 -2.85 -20.69 3.78
N ARG A 148 -3.17 -21.96 4.00
CA ARG A 148 -3.46 -22.93 2.96
C ARG A 148 -4.97 -23.01 2.71
N LYS A 149 -5.40 -22.82 1.46
CA LYS A 149 -6.83 -22.91 1.09
C LYS A 149 -7.46 -24.28 1.45
N GLU A 150 -6.68 -25.34 1.35
CA GLU A 150 -7.09 -26.72 1.68
C GLU A 150 -7.40 -26.87 3.16
N ASP A 151 -6.60 -26.25 4.03
CA ASP A 151 -6.76 -26.34 5.48
C ASP A 151 -7.89 -25.41 5.97
N TYR A 152 -8.24 -24.36 5.21
CA TYR A 152 -9.39 -23.51 5.52
C TYR A 152 -10.72 -24.30 5.49
N ALA A 153 -10.90 -25.20 4.54
CA ALA A 153 -12.07 -26.08 4.47
C ALA A 153 -12.12 -27.11 5.64
N LYS A 154 -10.95 -27.60 6.06
CA LYS A 154 -10.83 -28.44 7.27
C LYS A 154 -11.19 -27.68 8.53
N LEU A 155 -10.67 -26.44 8.67
CA LEU A 155 -10.92 -25.56 9.81
C LEU A 155 -12.42 -25.30 9.99
N GLN A 156 -13.16 -25.06 8.94
CA GLN A 156 -14.61 -24.85 9.00
C GLN A 156 -15.37 -26.06 9.56
N LYS A 157 -14.92 -27.27 9.27
CA LYS A 157 -15.53 -28.52 9.79
C LYS A 157 -15.27 -28.74 11.28
N LEU A 158 -14.26 -28.08 11.83
CA LEU A 158 -13.88 -28.20 13.25
C LEU A 158 -14.60 -27.18 14.15
N ILE A 159 -15.38 -26.27 13.57
CA ILE A 159 -16.13 -25.26 14.32
C ILE A 159 -17.21 -25.95 15.16
N LEU A 160 -17.20 -25.70 16.47
CA LEU A 160 -18.22 -26.22 17.38
C LEU A 160 -19.49 -25.39 17.30
N PRO A 161 -20.69 -26.03 17.14
CA PRO A 161 -21.97 -25.33 17.11
C PRO A 161 -22.23 -24.56 18.42
N GLY A 162 -22.87 -23.39 18.29
CA GLY A 162 -23.31 -22.59 19.45
C GLY A 162 -22.24 -21.81 20.20
N THR A 163 -20.97 -21.82 19.70
CA THR A 163 -19.87 -21.12 20.36
C THR A 163 -19.40 -19.89 19.57
N VAL A 164 -20.28 -19.29 18.79
CA VAL A 164 -19.96 -18.10 17.99
C VAL A 164 -20.18 -16.85 18.83
N GLN A 165 -19.16 -16.06 19.00
CA GLN A 165 -19.26 -14.69 19.48
C GLN A 165 -19.06 -13.77 18.27
N SER A 166 -20.05 -12.92 17.97
CA SER A 166 -19.97 -11.96 16.88
C SER A 166 -19.92 -10.54 17.43
N VAL A 167 -18.99 -9.74 16.91
CA VAL A 167 -18.86 -8.33 17.22
C VAL A 167 -18.88 -7.57 15.89
N THR A 168 -19.81 -6.62 15.76
CA THR A 168 -19.89 -5.72 14.60
C THR A 168 -19.41 -4.35 15.03
N ARG A 169 -18.52 -3.76 14.23
CA ARG A 169 -18.12 -2.35 14.35
C ARG A 169 -18.44 -1.63 13.04
N ARG A 170 -19.12 -0.50 13.17
CA ARG A 170 -19.42 0.46 12.10
C ARG A 170 -18.48 1.65 12.22
#